data_72d7b2e9fe17e70da9889b3c3249b007
#
_entry.id   72d7b2e9fe17e70da9889b3c3249b007
#
_cell.length_a   1.000
_cell.length_b   1.000
_cell.length_c   1.000
_cell.angle_alpha   90.00
_cell.angle_beta   90.00
_cell.angle_gamma   90.00
#
_symmetry.space_group_name_H-M   'P 1'
#
loop_
_entity.id
_entity.type
_entity.pdbx_description
1 polymer ?
#
loop_
_entity_poly.entity_id
_entity_poly.type
_entity_poly.pdbx_seq_one_letter_code
_entity_poly.pdbx_strand_id
1 'polypeptide(L)'
;GIIVKTGSNSTFGIMVQDLSSNYQWDTNELYTQGGPYKDDFPTIYRIGSKYNRNSLLFVWDVGIISDHNTYSGVLPRVGIEYGFLEQYFFRGGYGNGRMAFGIGYEYELFKSRDSNIDYAFSLDWASQSAHTISYAFNF
;
A
#
# COMPACT_ATOMS: atom_id res chain seq x y z
N GLY A 1 11.75 7.51 6.17
CA GLY A 1 12.13 6.53 5.17
C GLY A 1 13.18 7.07 4.21
N ILE A 2 13.82 6.19 3.51
CA ILE A 2 14.87 6.49 2.53
C ILE A 2 14.53 5.74 1.25
N ILE A 3 14.66 6.42 0.10
CA ILE A 3 14.48 5.84 -1.22
C ILE A 3 15.76 6.08 -2.03
N VAL A 4 16.30 5.01 -2.61
CA VAL A 4 17.54 5.04 -3.41
C VAL A 4 17.25 4.50 -4.80
N LYS A 5 17.53 5.29 -5.84
CA LYS A 5 17.49 4.83 -7.22
C LYS A 5 18.80 4.10 -7.55
N THR A 6 18.68 2.85 -8.02
CA THR A 6 19.81 2.01 -8.39
C THR A 6 19.75 1.72 -9.88
N GLY A 7 20.47 2.52 -10.66
CA GLY A 7 20.39 2.47 -12.12
C GLY A 7 19.13 3.14 -12.68
N SER A 8 18.82 2.85 -13.96
CA SER A 8 17.68 3.44 -14.66
C SER A 8 16.34 2.81 -14.33
N ASN A 9 16.34 1.56 -13.90
CA ASN A 9 15.13 0.73 -13.86
C ASN A 9 14.75 0.27 -12.44
N SER A 10 15.62 0.44 -11.45
CA SER A 10 15.41 -0.08 -10.10
C SER A 10 15.41 1.02 -9.06
N THR A 11 14.55 0.87 -8.08
CA THR A 11 14.47 1.75 -6.91
C THR A 11 14.29 0.89 -5.67
N PHE A 12 15.06 1.14 -4.62
CA PHE A 12 14.93 0.51 -3.31
C PHE A 12 14.43 1.50 -2.28
N GLY A 13 13.63 1.02 -1.35
CA GLY A 13 13.11 1.82 -0.26
C GLY A 13 13.22 1.11 1.08
N ILE A 14 13.53 1.89 2.11
CA ILE A 14 13.47 1.46 3.51
C ILE A 14 12.61 2.47 4.26
N MET A 15 11.70 1.97 5.08
CA MET A 15 10.81 2.79 5.89
C MET A 15 10.72 2.22 7.31
N VAL A 16 10.67 3.13 8.28
CA VAL A 16 10.27 2.83 9.65
C VAL A 16 9.06 3.69 9.96
N GLN A 17 8.02 3.09 10.47
CA GLN A 17 6.75 3.71 10.80
C GLN A 17 6.42 3.45 12.27
N ASP A 18 5.71 4.39 12.91
CA ASP A 18 5.25 4.31 14.31
C ASP A 18 6.38 4.08 15.32
N LEU A 19 7.53 4.72 15.08
CA LEU A 19 8.67 4.66 15.99
C LEU A 19 8.32 5.39 17.30
N SER A 20 8.21 4.62 18.39
CA SER A 20 7.84 5.14 19.72
C SER A 20 6.50 5.90 19.76
N SER A 21 5.59 5.53 18.87
CA SER A 21 4.26 6.14 18.78
C SER A 21 3.34 5.52 19.85
N ASN A 22 2.60 6.36 20.56
CA ASN A 22 1.63 5.91 21.54
C ASN A 22 0.42 6.83 21.58
N TYR A 23 -0.68 6.29 22.06
CA TYR A 23 -1.89 7.03 22.34
C TYR A 23 -2.17 6.97 23.83
N GLN A 24 -2.47 8.11 24.44
CA GLN A 24 -2.78 8.21 25.85
C GLN A 24 -4.14 8.90 26.02
N TRP A 25 -4.98 8.34 26.90
CA TRP A 25 -6.23 8.97 27.30
C TRP A 25 -6.47 8.76 28.79
N ASP A 26 -7.17 9.70 29.41
CA ASP A 26 -7.58 9.66 30.78
C ASP A 26 -9.11 9.72 30.87
N THR A 27 -9.69 8.78 31.59
CA THR A 27 -11.14 8.67 31.80
C THR A 27 -11.54 8.98 33.24
N ASN A 28 -10.63 9.49 34.08
CA ASN A 28 -10.91 9.81 35.49
C ASN A 28 -12.05 10.82 35.67
N GLU A 29 -12.17 11.77 34.74
CA GLU A 29 -13.24 12.79 34.82
C GLU A 29 -14.63 12.27 34.36
N LEU A 30 -14.65 11.15 33.62
CA LEU A 30 -15.87 10.62 33.00
C LEU A 30 -16.47 9.48 33.80
N TYR A 31 -15.66 8.70 34.51
CA TYR A 31 -16.11 7.51 35.24
C TYR A 31 -15.44 7.40 36.61
N THR A 32 -16.22 6.97 37.60
CA THR A 32 -15.75 6.77 39.00
C THR A 32 -14.64 5.73 39.16
N GLN A 33 -14.50 4.84 38.17
CA GLN A 33 -13.43 3.84 38.09
C GLN A 33 -12.51 4.11 36.86
N GLY A 34 -12.51 5.35 36.37
CA GLY A 34 -11.65 5.78 35.30
C GLY A 34 -10.18 5.77 35.69
N GLY A 35 -9.30 5.80 34.71
CA GLY A 35 -7.86 5.84 34.88
C GLY A 35 -7.14 6.32 33.63
N PRO A 36 -5.84 6.61 33.75
CA PRO A 36 -5.00 6.86 32.60
C PRO A 36 -4.69 5.53 31.88
N TYR A 37 -4.87 5.52 30.60
CA TYR A 37 -4.55 4.40 29.69
C TYR A 37 -3.54 4.84 28.67
N LYS A 38 -2.64 3.91 28.30
CA LYS A 38 -1.64 4.10 27.28
C LYS A 38 -1.61 2.88 26.37
N ASP A 39 -1.80 3.10 25.08
CA ASP A 39 -1.62 2.11 24.02
C ASP A 39 -0.40 2.48 23.21
N ASP A 40 0.57 1.58 23.13
CA ASP A 40 1.74 1.74 22.28
C ASP A 40 1.47 1.10 20.91
N PHE A 41 1.75 1.85 19.83
CA PHE A 41 1.64 1.31 18.48
C PHE A 41 2.86 0.45 18.14
N PRO A 42 2.66 -0.70 17.50
CA PRO A 42 3.77 -1.53 17.05
C PRO A 42 4.58 -0.79 15.97
N THR A 43 5.88 -0.85 16.08
CA THR A 43 6.77 -0.29 15.05
C THR A 43 6.80 -1.19 13.83
N ILE A 44 6.67 -0.61 12.63
CA ILE A 44 6.73 -1.34 11.36
C ILE A 44 8.02 -0.97 10.64
N TYR A 45 8.86 -1.96 10.42
CA TYR A 45 10.03 -1.86 9.55
C TYR A 45 9.65 -2.40 8.17
N ARG A 46 9.97 -1.67 7.11
CA ARG A 46 9.62 -2.07 5.75
C ARG A 46 10.79 -1.88 4.81
N ILE A 47 11.05 -2.88 4.00
CA ILE A 47 11.99 -2.84 2.89
C ILE A 47 11.28 -3.27 1.62
N GLY A 48 11.57 -2.61 0.52
CA GLY A 48 10.95 -2.94 -0.76
C GLY A 48 11.72 -2.42 -1.95
N SER A 49 11.29 -2.86 -3.11
CA SER A 49 11.89 -2.47 -4.38
C SER A 49 10.83 -2.35 -5.46
N LYS A 50 11.14 -1.47 -6.40
CA LYS A 50 10.44 -1.27 -7.66
C LYS A 50 11.42 -1.55 -8.81
N TYR A 51 10.98 -2.34 -9.77
CA TYR A 51 11.66 -2.57 -11.03
C TYR A 51 10.73 -2.21 -12.18
N ASN A 52 11.19 -1.32 -13.06
CA ASN A 52 10.43 -0.88 -14.22
C ASN A 52 11.26 -1.11 -15.50
N ARG A 53 10.70 -1.85 -16.45
CA ARG A 53 11.35 -2.08 -17.74
C ARG A 53 10.31 -2.12 -18.85
N ASN A 54 10.42 -1.16 -19.79
CA ASN A 54 9.44 -0.99 -20.86
C ASN A 54 8.03 -0.84 -20.31
N SER A 55 7.12 -1.73 -20.73
CA SER A 55 5.73 -1.76 -20.29
C SER A 55 5.49 -2.58 -18.99
N LEU A 56 6.55 -3.11 -18.36
CA LEU A 56 6.43 -3.96 -17.18
C LEU A 56 6.93 -3.22 -15.94
N LEU A 57 6.07 -3.12 -14.94
CA LEU A 57 6.39 -2.66 -13.59
C LEU A 57 6.21 -3.82 -12.61
N PHE A 58 7.25 -4.11 -11.85
CA PHE A 58 7.22 -5.06 -10.75
C PHE A 58 7.57 -4.36 -9.45
N VAL A 59 6.79 -4.61 -8.40
CA VAL A 59 7.01 -4.06 -7.07
C VAL A 59 6.88 -5.16 -6.03
N TRP A 60 7.69 -5.07 -4.98
CA TRP A 60 7.54 -5.92 -3.81
C TRP A 60 7.99 -5.19 -2.56
N ASP A 61 7.43 -5.54 -1.45
CA ASP A 61 7.92 -5.13 -0.14
C ASP A 61 7.63 -6.19 0.93
N VAL A 62 8.41 -6.13 1.99
CA VAL A 62 8.23 -6.92 3.19
C VAL A 62 8.21 -5.98 4.38
N GLY A 63 7.12 -6.00 5.12
CA GLY A 63 6.97 -5.33 6.41
C GLY A 63 7.16 -6.30 7.55
N ILE A 64 7.85 -5.86 8.60
CA ILE A 64 8.01 -6.57 9.86
C ILE A 64 7.35 -5.72 10.94
N ILE A 65 6.32 -6.27 11.58
CA ILE A 65 5.66 -5.64 12.72
C ILE A 65 6.40 -6.10 13.97
N SER A 66 6.90 -5.15 14.75
CA SER A 66 7.57 -5.40 16.01
C SER A 66 6.83 -4.67 17.12
N ASP A 67 6.27 -5.42 18.05
CA ASP A 67 5.79 -4.89 19.31
C ASP A 67 6.93 -4.85 20.31
N HIS A 68 6.88 -3.96 21.32
CA HIS A 68 7.96 -3.69 22.28
C HIS A 68 8.51 -4.95 22.96
N ASN A 69 7.73 -6.03 23.03
CA ASN A 69 8.08 -7.27 23.71
C ASN A 69 7.91 -8.53 22.86
N THR A 70 7.34 -8.45 21.66
CA THR A 70 7.00 -9.64 20.90
C THR A 70 7.01 -9.35 19.38
N TYR A 71 7.61 -10.23 18.62
CA TYR A 71 7.50 -10.23 17.17
C TYR A 71 6.06 -10.55 16.76
N SER A 72 5.41 -9.65 16.05
CA SER A 72 3.98 -9.77 15.76
C SER A 72 3.64 -10.25 14.35
N GLY A 73 4.54 -10.17 13.40
CA GLY A 73 4.26 -10.72 12.07
C GLY A 73 5.09 -10.16 10.91
N VAL A 74 5.02 -10.86 9.78
CA VAL A 74 5.60 -10.47 8.49
C VAL A 74 4.47 -10.15 7.53
N LEU A 75 4.57 -9.04 6.82
CA LEU A 75 3.61 -8.56 5.84
C LEU A 75 4.27 -8.49 4.45
N PRO A 76 4.33 -9.62 3.72
CA PRO A 76 4.81 -9.60 2.34
C PRO A 76 3.76 -9.01 1.41
N ARG A 77 4.21 -8.20 0.45
CA ARG A 77 3.38 -7.67 -0.63
C ARG A 77 4.14 -7.76 -1.96
N VAL A 78 3.44 -8.07 -3.01
CA VAL A 78 3.97 -8.12 -4.36
C VAL A 78 2.93 -7.58 -5.33
N GLY A 79 3.38 -6.88 -6.35
CA GLY A 79 2.52 -6.35 -7.40
C GLY A 79 3.22 -6.33 -8.75
N ILE A 80 2.41 -6.48 -9.78
CA ILE A 80 2.84 -6.40 -11.17
C ILE A 80 1.85 -5.54 -11.95
N GLU A 81 2.37 -4.72 -12.86
CA GLU A 81 1.59 -3.96 -13.82
C GLU A 81 2.19 -4.16 -15.20
N TYR A 82 1.33 -4.39 -16.18
CA TYR A 82 1.70 -4.47 -17.58
C TYR A 82 0.90 -3.46 -18.39
N GLY A 83 1.62 -2.52 -19.02
CA GLY A 83 1.05 -1.54 -19.95
C GLY A 83 0.95 -2.13 -21.35
N PHE A 84 -0.20 -2.01 -21.99
CA PHE A 84 -0.47 -2.45 -23.35
C PHE A 84 -0.97 -1.26 -24.17
N LEU A 85 -0.35 -1.03 -25.32
CA LEU A 85 -0.66 0.07 -26.26
C LEU A 85 -0.63 1.46 -25.60
N GLU A 86 0.13 1.65 -24.54
CA GLU A 86 0.26 2.90 -23.79
C GLU A 86 -1.03 3.44 -23.16
N GLN A 87 -2.15 2.75 -23.34
CA GLN A 87 -3.48 3.14 -22.87
C GLN A 87 -4.12 2.14 -21.92
N TYR A 88 -3.76 0.86 -22.00
CA TYR A 88 -4.36 -0.19 -21.18
C TYR A 88 -3.37 -0.68 -20.14
N PHE A 89 -3.83 -0.85 -18.91
CA PHE A 89 -3.00 -1.34 -17.81
C PHE A 89 -3.66 -2.56 -17.17
N PHE A 90 -2.90 -3.64 -17.06
CA PHE A 90 -3.29 -4.84 -16.35
C PHE A 90 -2.48 -4.94 -15.09
N ARG A 91 -3.15 -5.06 -13.95
CA ARG A 91 -2.52 -5.07 -12.63
C ARG A 91 -2.87 -6.34 -11.89
N GLY A 92 -1.91 -6.88 -11.16
CA GLY A 92 -2.12 -7.99 -10.26
C GLY A 92 -1.28 -7.81 -9.01
N GLY A 93 -1.81 -8.22 -7.88
CA GLY A 93 -1.07 -8.09 -6.63
C GLY A 93 -1.55 -9.04 -5.56
N TYR A 94 -0.66 -9.25 -4.62
CA TYR A 94 -0.93 -9.99 -3.39
C TYR A 94 -0.33 -9.25 -2.20
N GLY A 95 -1.06 -9.18 -1.11
CA GLY A 95 -0.56 -8.61 0.13
C GLY A 95 -1.54 -8.72 1.28
N ASN A 96 -1.03 -9.00 2.46
CA ASN A 96 -1.82 -9.10 3.69
C ASN A 96 -2.99 -10.09 3.58
N GLY A 97 -2.79 -11.25 2.91
CA GLY A 97 -3.84 -12.24 2.72
C GLY A 97 -4.88 -11.90 1.65
N ARG A 98 -4.64 -10.86 0.84
CA ARG A 98 -5.54 -10.43 -0.24
C ARG A 98 -4.88 -10.57 -1.59
N MET A 99 -5.62 -11.09 -2.56
CA MET A 99 -5.29 -10.99 -3.98
C MET A 99 -6.10 -9.86 -4.60
N ALA A 100 -5.49 -9.09 -5.49
CA ALA A 100 -6.17 -8.05 -6.24
C ALA A 100 -5.78 -8.11 -7.70
N PHE A 101 -6.77 -7.87 -8.57
CA PHE A 101 -6.59 -7.74 -10.01
C PHE A 101 -7.22 -6.43 -10.47
N GLY A 102 -6.60 -5.76 -11.40
CA GLY A 102 -7.09 -4.48 -11.90
C GLY A 102 -6.89 -4.32 -13.39
N ILE A 103 -7.76 -3.53 -13.98
CA ILE A 103 -7.63 -3.03 -15.35
C ILE A 103 -7.76 -1.52 -15.29
N GLY A 104 -6.88 -0.83 -16.03
CA GLY A 104 -6.92 0.62 -16.21
C GLY A 104 -6.99 0.96 -17.68
N TYR A 105 -7.65 2.07 -17.97
CA TYR A 105 -7.69 2.66 -19.31
C TYR A 105 -7.40 4.16 -19.20
N GLU A 106 -6.33 4.59 -19.86
CA GLU A 106 -5.97 6.00 -20.00
C GLU A 106 -6.44 6.53 -21.35
N TYR A 107 -7.02 7.72 -21.34
CA TYR A 107 -7.50 8.38 -22.57
C TYR A 107 -7.33 9.90 -22.48
N GLU A 108 -7.12 10.51 -23.63
CA GLU A 108 -7.05 11.96 -23.79
C GLU A 108 -8.46 12.54 -24.04
N LEU A 109 -8.94 13.35 -23.12
CA LEU A 109 -10.25 14.01 -23.29
C LEU A 109 -10.13 15.38 -23.95
N PHE A 110 -9.05 16.10 -23.72
CA PHE A 110 -8.75 17.42 -24.31
C PHE A 110 -7.25 17.54 -24.51
N LYS A 111 -6.77 17.60 -25.71
CA LYS A 111 -5.40 17.76 -26.27
C LYS A 111 -4.15 17.87 -25.34
N SER A 112 -4.27 17.76 -24.02
CA SER A 112 -3.14 17.80 -23.06
C SER A 112 -3.51 17.29 -21.67
N ARG A 113 -4.54 16.46 -21.51
CA ARG A 113 -5.02 16.04 -20.18
C ARG A 113 -5.32 14.56 -20.18
N ASP A 114 -4.53 13.85 -19.41
CA ASP A 114 -4.68 12.41 -19.22
C ASP A 114 -5.82 12.15 -18.24
N SER A 115 -6.82 11.41 -18.68
CA SER A 115 -7.88 10.92 -17.83
C SER A 115 -7.77 9.41 -17.74
N ASN A 116 -8.05 8.84 -16.58
CA ASN A 116 -8.02 7.40 -16.42
C ASN A 116 -9.27 6.85 -15.72
N ILE A 117 -9.65 5.68 -16.14
CA ILE A 117 -10.67 4.84 -15.49
C ILE A 117 -10.00 3.56 -15.07
N ASP A 118 -10.13 3.22 -13.80
CA ASP A 118 -9.61 1.97 -13.25
C ASP A 118 -10.73 1.15 -12.64
N TYR A 119 -10.65 -0.15 -12.83
CA TYR A 119 -11.46 -1.12 -12.13
C TYR A 119 -10.55 -2.09 -11.40
N ALA A 120 -10.85 -2.38 -10.15
CA ALA A 120 -10.15 -3.36 -9.34
C ALA A 120 -11.12 -4.34 -8.69
N PHE A 121 -10.72 -5.58 -8.67
CA PHE A 121 -11.36 -6.68 -7.97
C PHE A 121 -10.40 -7.27 -6.95
N SER A 122 -10.82 -7.39 -5.70
CA SER A 122 -10.01 -7.98 -4.65
C SER A 122 -10.72 -9.13 -3.95
N LEU A 123 -9.94 -10.15 -3.64
CA LEU A 123 -10.34 -11.35 -2.89
C LEU A 123 -9.58 -11.40 -1.57
N ASP A 124 -10.31 -11.51 -0.49
CA ASP A 124 -9.77 -11.73 0.85
C ASP A 124 -10.13 -13.16 1.30
N TRP A 125 -9.17 -13.88 1.88
CA TRP A 125 -9.41 -15.24 2.37
C TRP A 125 -10.39 -15.31 3.55
N ALA A 126 -10.51 -14.23 4.29
CA ALA A 126 -11.33 -14.17 5.51
C ALA A 126 -12.64 -13.39 5.33
N SER A 127 -12.80 -12.67 4.24
CA SER A 127 -13.93 -11.79 4.01
C SER A 127 -14.42 -11.85 2.56
N GLN A 128 -15.37 -11.00 2.23
CA GLN A 128 -16.00 -10.98 0.92
C GLN A 128 -15.11 -10.32 -0.14
N SER A 129 -15.39 -10.63 -1.41
CA SER A 129 -14.80 -9.91 -2.54
C SER A 129 -15.23 -8.44 -2.54
N ALA A 130 -14.33 -7.55 -2.97
CA ALA A 130 -14.63 -6.14 -3.15
C ALA A 130 -14.36 -5.71 -4.61
N HIS A 131 -15.22 -4.83 -5.09
CA HIS A 131 -15.10 -4.19 -6.40
C HIS A 131 -14.89 -2.69 -6.20
N THR A 132 -13.89 -2.13 -6.86
CA THR A 132 -13.58 -0.72 -6.79
C THR A 132 -13.51 -0.15 -8.20
N ILE A 133 -14.22 0.94 -8.43
CA ILE A 133 -14.11 1.72 -9.67
C ILE A 133 -13.58 3.08 -9.28
N SER A 134 -12.53 3.52 -9.93
CA SER A 134 -11.98 4.87 -9.77
C SER A 134 -11.92 5.59 -11.11
N TYR A 135 -12.10 6.89 -11.02
CA TYR A 135 -11.99 7.79 -12.15
C TYR A 135 -11.14 8.98 -11.74
N ALA A 136 -10.11 9.27 -12.51
CA ALA A 136 -9.30 10.48 -12.31
C ALA A 136 -9.35 11.34 -13.58
N PHE A 137 -9.50 12.62 -13.35
CA PHE A 137 -9.58 13.62 -14.39
C PHE A 137 -8.59 14.75 -14.09
N ASN A 138 -7.65 14.96 -14.98
CA ASN A 138 -6.68 16.06 -14.87
C ASN A 138 -7.16 17.25 -15.71
N PHE A 139 -7.26 18.46 -15.12
CA PHE A 139 -7.69 19.69 -15.77
C PHE A 139 -6.74 20.87 -15.51
#